data_68c57172dae596c5b8d87ea9e2cfbea3
#
_entry.id   68c57172dae596c5b8d87ea9e2cfbea3
#
_cell.length_a   1.000
_cell.length_b   1.000
_cell.length_c   1.000
_cell.angle_alpha   90.00
_cell.angle_beta   90.00
_cell.angle_gamma   90.00
#
_symmetry.space_group_name_H-M   'P 1'
#
loop_
_entity.id
_entity.type
_entity.pdbx_description
1 polymer ?
#
loop_
_entity_poly.entity_id
_entity_poly.type
_entity_poly.pdbx_seq_one_letter_code
_entity_poly.pdbx_strand_id
1 'polypeptide(L)'
;MPIRRYLQRHHARGLTLFVSSLVAFALVLGFGFQQPAYATLNDDAYDGNIYALYGGNGSIVPPRMTIEQSLAIGRPAMVVYYIDDSADCKRFSPILNYTQGLYSKAISLIPVAVDSIMLNEAEPSPEAQLYRGTVPQTVLVNAAGEVVFDQEGLMPFETVDAELRKMLGLAPAPKDFKVRSTDRAINEINP
;
A
#
# COMPACT_ATOMS: atom_id res chain seq x y z
N MET A 1 23.60 69.01 21.38
CA MET A 1 23.83 67.59 20.97
C MET A 1 22.52 66.79 20.76
N PRO A 2 21.56 67.20 19.96
CA PRO A 2 20.34 66.35 19.71
C PRO A 2 20.33 65.61 18.38
N ILE A 3 21.13 65.94 17.38
CA ILE A 3 21.04 65.42 16.01
C ILE A 3 21.41 63.90 15.89
N ARG A 4 22.40 63.47 16.70
CA ARG A 4 22.90 62.08 16.65
C ARG A 4 21.85 61.03 17.10
N ARG A 5 20.93 61.35 18.03
CA ARG A 5 19.85 60.49 18.51
C ARG A 5 18.69 60.44 17.53
N TYR A 6 18.49 61.47 16.72
CA TYR A 6 17.43 61.53 15.72
C TYR A 6 17.75 60.59 14.53
N LEU A 7 18.98 60.62 14.04
CA LEU A 7 19.46 59.78 12.96
C LEU A 7 19.46 58.27 13.34
N GLN A 8 19.85 57.92 14.57
CA GLN A 8 19.82 56.54 15.03
C GLN A 8 18.40 55.96 15.12
N ARG A 9 17.38 56.76 15.46
CA ARG A 9 15.99 56.29 15.51
C ARG A 9 15.38 56.01 14.12
N HIS A 10 15.78 56.75 13.11
CA HIS A 10 15.28 56.55 11.75
C HIS A 10 15.91 55.31 11.08
N HIS A 11 17.19 55.05 11.32
CA HIS A 11 17.84 53.84 10.82
C HIS A 11 17.30 52.56 11.50
N ALA A 12 17.02 52.61 12.81
CA ALA A 12 16.45 51.47 13.52
C ALA A 12 15.02 51.13 13.03
N ARG A 13 14.17 52.14 12.75
CA ARG A 13 12.82 51.95 12.22
C ARG A 13 12.83 51.45 10.78
N GLY A 14 13.76 51.92 9.94
CA GLY A 14 13.92 51.43 8.57
C GLY A 14 14.35 49.97 8.53
N LEU A 15 15.30 49.59 9.39
CA LEU A 15 15.76 48.20 9.47
C LEU A 15 14.66 47.22 9.96
N THR A 16 13.88 47.63 10.98
CA THR A 16 12.77 46.78 11.47
C THR A 16 11.67 46.59 10.43
N LEU A 17 11.32 47.64 9.69
CA LEU A 17 10.35 47.53 8.59
C LEU A 17 10.85 46.64 7.45
N PHE A 18 12.13 46.74 7.12
CA PHE A 18 12.72 45.89 6.08
C PHE A 18 12.77 44.42 6.49
N VAL A 19 13.18 44.14 7.72
CA VAL A 19 13.20 42.78 8.27
C VAL A 19 11.80 42.19 8.36
N SER A 20 10.79 42.95 8.83
CA SER A 20 9.41 42.48 8.90
C SER A 20 8.79 42.19 7.51
N SER A 21 9.13 43.02 6.51
CA SER A 21 8.71 42.80 5.12
C SER A 21 9.35 41.54 4.53
N LEU A 22 10.60 41.26 4.83
CA LEU A 22 11.31 40.07 4.36
C LEU A 22 10.78 38.79 4.99
N VAL A 23 10.44 38.85 6.29
CA VAL A 23 9.80 37.72 6.99
C VAL A 23 8.39 37.47 6.45
N ALA A 24 7.59 38.50 6.22
CA ALA A 24 6.25 38.36 5.64
C ALA A 24 6.32 37.77 4.21
N PHE A 25 7.29 38.21 3.40
CA PHE A 25 7.50 37.66 2.06
C PHE A 25 7.94 36.19 2.08
N ALA A 26 8.85 35.83 3.01
CA ALA A 26 9.27 34.44 3.20
C ALA A 26 8.11 33.52 3.64
N LEU A 27 7.23 34.03 4.53
CA LEU A 27 6.03 33.29 4.94
C LEU A 27 5.06 33.10 3.77
N VAL A 28 4.82 34.12 2.95
CA VAL A 28 3.95 34.01 1.77
C VAL A 28 4.52 33.01 0.76
N LEU A 29 5.83 33.00 0.52
CA LEU A 29 6.48 32.01 -0.34
C LEU A 29 6.41 30.59 0.26
N GLY A 30 6.55 30.45 1.59
CA GLY A 30 6.46 29.15 2.26
C GLY A 30 5.06 28.52 2.22
N PHE A 31 4.02 29.31 2.24
CA PHE A 31 2.63 28.82 2.16
C PHE A 31 2.10 28.72 0.72
N GLY A 32 2.70 29.42 -0.25
CA GLY A 32 2.20 29.49 -1.63
C GLY A 32 2.50 28.29 -2.51
N PHE A 33 3.38 27.38 -2.10
CA PHE A 33 3.82 26.23 -2.91
C PHE A 33 3.43 24.86 -2.33
N GLN A 34 2.56 24.81 -1.35
CA GLN A 34 2.03 23.53 -0.90
C GLN A 34 1.05 23.00 -1.95
N GLN A 35 1.55 22.15 -2.85
CA GLN A 35 0.68 21.36 -3.69
C GLN A 35 -0.06 20.38 -2.80
N PRO A 36 -1.40 20.30 -2.88
CA PRO A 36 -2.13 19.25 -2.19
C PRO A 36 -1.64 17.88 -2.71
N ALA A 37 -1.12 17.05 -1.83
CA ALA A 37 -0.82 15.66 -2.17
C ALA A 37 -2.16 14.94 -2.31
N TYR A 38 -2.54 14.61 -3.54
CA TYR A 38 -3.69 13.76 -3.82
C TYR A 38 -3.19 12.33 -3.97
N ALA A 39 -3.69 11.44 -3.11
CA ALA A 39 -3.55 10.01 -3.30
C ALA A 39 -4.34 9.61 -4.57
N THR A 40 -3.68 9.04 -5.57
CA THR A 40 -4.31 8.62 -6.82
C THR A 40 -4.10 7.14 -7.08
N LEU A 41 -5.19 6.47 -7.50
CA LEU A 41 -5.19 5.04 -7.79
C LEU A 41 -4.42 4.69 -9.09
N ASN A 42 -4.21 5.68 -9.96
CA ASN A 42 -3.79 5.46 -11.34
C ASN A 42 -2.38 5.98 -11.66
N ASP A 43 -1.60 6.31 -10.66
CA ASP A 43 -0.20 6.72 -10.81
C ASP A 43 0.74 5.84 -9.97
N ASP A 44 2.01 5.86 -10.35
CA ASP A 44 3.08 5.17 -9.63
C ASP A 44 3.76 6.12 -8.62
N ALA A 45 2.95 6.86 -7.85
CA ALA A 45 3.42 7.71 -6.77
C ALA A 45 3.23 7.03 -5.41
N TYR A 46 4.14 7.29 -4.48
CA TYR A 46 3.99 6.82 -3.10
C TYR A 46 3.00 7.71 -2.33
N ASP A 47 1.85 7.16 -1.99
CA ASP A 47 0.82 7.84 -1.19
C ASP A 47 0.79 7.36 0.27
N GLY A 48 1.47 6.27 0.57
CA GLY A 48 1.44 5.57 1.84
C GLY A 48 0.99 4.11 1.68
N ASN A 49 0.66 3.45 2.80
CA ASN A 49 0.27 2.04 2.77
C ASN A 49 -0.99 1.81 1.93
N ILE A 50 -0.85 1.06 0.82
CA ILE A 50 -1.92 0.82 -0.15
C ILE A 50 -3.10 0.03 0.43
N TYR A 51 -2.86 -0.86 1.40
CA TYR A 51 -3.94 -1.65 2.01
C TYR A 51 -4.81 -0.79 2.93
N ALA A 52 -4.25 0.23 3.58
CA ALA A 52 -5.01 1.19 4.35
C ALA A 52 -5.77 2.17 3.44
N LEU A 53 -5.10 2.72 2.42
CA LEU A 53 -5.64 3.79 1.58
C LEU A 53 -6.63 3.29 0.54
N TYR A 54 -6.30 2.19 -0.15
CA TYR A 54 -7.06 1.68 -1.30
C TYR A 54 -7.74 0.34 -1.01
N GLY A 55 -7.12 -0.53 -0.19
CA GLY A 55 -7.68 -1.81 0.21
C GLY A 55 -8.74 -1.72 1.33
N GLY A 56 -8.79 -0.60 2.04
CA GLY A 56 -9.71 -0.39 3.15
C GLY A 56 -9.38 -1.19 4.41
N ASN A 57 -8.20 -1.82 4.49
CA ASN A 57 -7.77 -2.59 5.66
C ASN A 57 -6.25 -2.63 5.84
N GLY A 58 -5.72 -1.65 6.54
CA GLY A 58 -4.28 -1.58 6.86
C GLY A 58 -3.79 -2.67 7.82
N SER A 59 -4.67 -3.45 8.46
CA SER A 59 -4.26 -4.51 9.38
C SER A 59 -3.75 -5.78 8.69
N ILE A 60 -3.78 -5.81 7.36
CA ILE A 60 -3.22 -6.89 6.54
C ILE A 60 -1.68 -6.86 6.61
N VAL A 61 -1.10 -5.68 6.77
CA VAL A 61 0.35 -5.49 6.85
C VAL A 61 0.76 -4.93 8.22
N PRO A 62 1.87 -5.42 8.80
CA PRO A 62 2.67 -6.55 8.33
C PRO A 62 1.91 -7.88 8.40
N PRO A 63 2.32 -8.91 7.62
CA PRO A 63 1.69 -10.22 7.68
C PRO A 63 1.84 -10.83 9.07
N ARG A 64 0.83 -11.60 9.49
CA ARG A 64 0.82 -12.22 10.83
C ARG A 64 1.75 -13.43 10.95
N MET A 65 2.11 -14.02 9.82
CA MET A 65 2.93 -15.24 9.72
C MET A 65 3.80 -15.17 8.48
N THR A 66 4.93 -15.85 8.51
CA THR A 66 5.72 -16.19 7.33
C THR A 66 5.17 -17.46 6.67
N ILE A 67 5.64 -17.76 5.44
CA ILE A 67 5.32 -19.03 4.77
C ILE A 67 5.70 -20.20 5.67
N GLU A 68 6.92 -20.19 6.21
CA GLU A 68 7.44 -21.25 7.08
C GLU A 68 6.55 -21.47 8.31
N GLN A 69 6.18 -20.40 9.00
CA GLN A 69 5.28 -20.45 10.16
C GLN A 69 3.89 -21.00 9.78
N SER A 70 3.37 -20.64 8.62
CA SER A 70 2.09 -21.13 8.13
C SER A 70 2.13 -22.63 7.86
N LEU A 71 3.17 -23.08 7.16
CA LEU A 71 3.36 -24.51 6.85
C LEU A 71 3.62 -25.35 8.09
N ALA A 72 4.35 -24.82 9.08
CA ALA A 72 4.61 -25.52 10.34
C ALA A 72 3.33 -25.89 11.11
N ILE A 73 2.23 -25.14 10.91
CA ILE A 73 0.91 -25.43 11.47
C ILE A 73 -0.03 -26.11 10.47
N GLY A 74 0.48 -26.60 9.34
CA GLY A 74 -0.31 -27.27 8.30
C GLY A 74 -1.28 -26.36 7.56
N ARG A 75 -1.02 -25.06 7.49
CA ARG A 75 -1.92 -24.07 6.91
C ARG A 75 -1.43 -23.60 5.55
N PRO A 76 -2.28 -23.66 4.50
CA PRO A 76 -1.94 -23.09 3.20
C PRO A 76 -1.71 -21.58 3.28
N ALA A 77 -0.94 -21.04 2.36
CA ALA A 77 -0.63 -19.63 2.30
C ALA A 77 -0.97 -19.00 0.94
N MET A 78 -1.42 -17.76 0.95
CA MET A 78 -1.46 -16.87 -0.20
C MET A 78 -0.45 -15.76 0.02
N VAL A 79 0.58 -15.73 -0.80
CA VAL A 79 1.63 -14.70 -0.78
C VAL A 79 1.34 -13.69 -1.88
N VAL A 80 1.41 -12.40 -1.55
CA VAL A 80 1.23 -11.34 -2.53
C VAL A 80 2.37 -10.35 -2.41
N TYR A 81 3.17 -10.26 -3.47
CA TYR A 81 4.26 -9.29 -3.57
C TYR A 81 3.74 -7.97 -4.09
N TYR A 82 4.14 -6.89 -3.45
CA TYR A 82 3.67 -5.54 -3.77
C TYR A 82 4.71 -4.46 -3.47
N ILE A 83 4.51 -3.28 -4.05
CA ILE A 83 5.12 -2.02 -3.63
C ILE A 83 4.04 -0.95 -3.47
N ASP A 84 4.26 -0.01 -2.57
CA ASP A 84 3.25 1.00 -2.22
C ASP A 84 3.09 2.10 -3.30
N ASP A 85 4.06 2.26 -4.19
CA ASP A 85 4.05 3.24 -5.29
C ASP A 85 3.60 2.68 -6.64
N SER A 86 3.14 1.42 -6.72
CA SER A 86 2.63 0.83 -7.96
C SER A 86 1.13 1.02 -8.10
N ALA A 87 0.69 1.64 -9.20
CA ALA A 87 -0.72 1.77 -9.57
C ALA A 87 -1.43 0.41 -9.66
N ASP A 88 -0.75 -0.63 -10.15
CA ASP A 88 -1.33 -1.96 -10.23
C ASP A 88 -1.49 -2.60 -8.85
N CYS A 89 -0.52 -2.40 -7.94
CA CYS A 89 -0.65 -2.86 -6.55
C CYS A 89 -1.78 -2.13 -5.80
N LYS A 90 -1.93 -0.82 -6.03
CA LYS A 90 -3.06 -0.03 -5.51
C LYS A 90 -4.40 -0.61 -5.95
N ARG A 91 -4.55 -0.92 -7.25
CA ARG A 91 -5.78 -1.54 -7.80
C ARG A 91 -6.01 -2.96 -7.29
N PHE A 92 -4.94 -3.70 -6.98
CA PHE A 92 -5.05 -5.07 -6.47
C PHE A 92 -5.36 -5.14 -4.97
N SER A 93 -5.06 -4.10 -4.20
CA SER A 93 -5.20 -4.10 -2.74
C SER A 93 -6.63 -4.40 -2.22
N PRO A 94 -7.74 -3.95 -2.87
CA PRO A 94 -9.09 -4.36 -2.46
C PRO A 94 -9.35 -5.86 -2.60
N ILE A 95 -8.73 -6.52 -3.58
CA ILE A 95 -8.87 -7.96 -3.80
C ILE A 95 -8.32 -8.74 -2.61
N LEU A 96 -7.18 -8.28 -2.06
CA LEU A 96 -6.62 -8.86 -0.85
C LEU A 96 -7.55 -8.71 0.36
N ASN A 97 -8.19 -7.56 0.50
CA ASN A 97 -9.16 -7.34 1.58
C ASN A 97 -10.37 -8.27 1.48
N TYR A 98 -10.92 -8.47 0.27
CA TYR A 98 -11.99 -9.45 0.05
C TYR A 98 -11.53 -10.87 0.35
N THR A 99 -10.33 -11.23 -0.10
CA THR A 99 -9.72 -12.54 0.18
C THR A 99 -9.57 -12.75 1.68
N GLN A 100 -9.10 -11.76 2.42
CA GLN A 100 -9.01 -11.82 3.87
C GLN A 100 -10.37 -12.06 4.51
N GLY A 101 -11.39 -11.32 4.08
CA GLY A 101 -12.75 -11.45 4.62
C GLY A 101 -13.33 -12.86 4.48
N LEU A 102 -13.04 -13.53 3.36
CA LEU A 102 -13.62 -14.84 3.05
C LEU A 102 -12.74 -16.01 3.52
N TYR A 103 -11.42 -15.88 3.40
CA TYR A 103 -10.48 -17.00 3.54
C TYR A 103 -9.55 -16.92 4.73
N SER A 104 -9.55 -15.83 5.53
CA SER A 104 -8.61 -15.65 6.65
C SER A 104 -8.61 -16.75 7.71
N LYS A 105 -9.69 -17.54 7.80
CA LYS A 105 -9.75 -18.71 8.70
C LYS A 105 -9.14 -19.97 8.08
N ALA A 106 -9.06 -20.06 6.75
CA ALA A 106 -8.61 -21.24 6.03
C ALA A 106 -7.16 -21.15 5.56
N ILE A 107 -6.68 -19.94 5.25
CA ILE A 107 -5.33 -19.69 4.74
C ILE A 107 -4.60 -18.62 5.57
N SER A 108 -3.28 -18.58 5.45
CA SER A 108 -2.47 -17.43 5.86
C SER A 108 -2.33 -16.47 4.68
N LEU A 109 -2.76 -15.22 4.88
CA LEU A 109 -2.54 -14.16 3.90
C LEU A 109 -1.24 -13.45 4.24
N ILE A 110 -0.30 -13.45 3.30
CA ILE A 110 1.08 -12.98 3.49
C ILE A 110 1.43 -11.93 2.43
N PRO A 111 1.00 -10.68 2.62
CA PRO A 111 1.47 -9.58 1.78
C PRO A 111 2.94 -9.27 2.09
N VAL A 112 3.76 -9.20 1.05
CA VAL A 112 5.21 -9.01 1.13
C VAL A 112 5.57 -7.75 0.35
N ALA A 113 5.99 -6.71 1.06
CA ALA A 113 6.58 -5.54 0.42
C ALA A 113 7.94 -5.93 -0.16
N VAL A 114 8.12 -5.78 -1.47
CA VAL A 114 9.37 -6.23 -2.14
C VAL A 114 10.59 -5.46 -1.66
N ASP A 115 10.41 -4.23 -1.19
CA ASP A 115 11.47 -3.42 -0.57
C ASP A 115 12.01 -4.03 0.73
N SER A 116 11.23 -4.93 1.36
CA SER A 116 11.62 -5.62 2.60
C SER A 116 12.30 -6.96 2.34
N ILE A 117 12.36 -7.42 1.08
CA ILE A 117 12.97 -8.70 0.74
C ILE A 117 14.45 -8.49 0.43
N MET A 118 15.32 -9.19 1.17
CA MET A 118 16.75 -9.20 0.87
C MET A 118 17.04 -10.30 -0.16
N LEU A 119 16.99 -9.93 -1.44
CA LEU A 119 17.17 -10.88 -2.57
C LEU A 119 18.60 -11.40 -2.72
N ASN A 120 19.58 -10.77 -2.07
CA ASN A 120 21.02 -11.08 -2.25
C ASN A 120 21.62 -11.77 -1.01
N GLU A 121 20.83 -12.31 -0.11
CA GLU A 121 21.33 -13.09 1.00
C GLU A 121 21.82 -14.47 0.55
N ALA A 122 22.80 -15.01 1.27
CA ALA A 122 23.33 -16.35 1.00
C ALA A 122 22.26 -17.44 1.19
N GLU A 123 21.32 -17.20 2.09
CA GLU A 123 20.16 -18.07 2.36
C GLU A 123 18.89 -17.21 2.32
N PRO A 124 18.32 -16.98 1.12
CA PRO A 124 17.11 -16.16 1.00
C PRO A 124 15.91 -16.84 1.65
N SER A 125 15.03 -16.04 2.27
CA SER A 125 13.79 -16.54 2.86
C SER A 125 12.88 -17.23 1.83
N PRO A 126 11.96 -18.12 2.24
CA PRO A 126 11.00 -18.71 1.30
C PRO A 126 10.22 -17.66 0.49
N GLU A 127 9.90 -16.52 1.10
CA GLU A 127 9.27 -15.40 0.41
C GLU A 127 10.19 -14.81 -0.67
N ALA A 128 11.48 -14.66 -0.40
CA ALA A 128 12.44 -14.15 -1.39
C ALA A 128 12.65 -15.12 -2.56
N GLN A 129 12.62 -16.43 -2.31
CA GLN A 129 12.80 -17.46 -3.34
C GLN A 129 11.63 -17.55 -4.33
N LEU A 130 10.42 -17.20 -3.91
CA LEU A 130 9.22 -17.25 -4.74
C LEU A 130 9.01 -15.98 -5.56
N TYR A 131 9.71 -14.89 -5.23
CA TYR A 131 9.55 -13.62 -5.95
C TYR A 131 10.22 -13.66 -7.33
N ARG A 132 9.49 -13.24 -8.37
CA ARG A 132 9.93 -13.27 -9.77
C ARG A 132 10.35 -11.91 -10.34
N GLY A 133 10.33 -10.85 -9.53
CA GLY A 133 10.74 -9.51 -9.96
C GLY A 133 9.63 -8.63 -10.52
N THR A 134 8.37 -9.07 -10.47
CA THR A 134 7.21 -8.32 -10.96
C THR A 134 6.18 -8.12 -9.84
N VAL A 135 5.49 -6.98 -9.81
CA VAL A 135 4.41 -6.71 -8.86
C VAL A 135 3.17 -6.16 -9.58
N PRO A 136 1.95 -6.50 -9.09
CA PRO A 136 1.70 -7.49 -8.06
C PRO A 136 1.98 -8.91 -8.58
N GLN A 137 2.50 -9.79 -7.71
CA GLN A 137 2.61 -11.23 -7.98
C GLN A 137 1.83 -11.97 -6.88
N THR A 138 1.05 -12.96 -7.27
CA THR A 138 0.26 -13.80 -6.35
C THR A 138 0.70 -15.24 -6.43
N VAL A 139 1.09 -15.81 -5.29
CA VAL A 139 1.51 -17.20 -5.17
C VAL A 139 0.64 -17.92 -4.15
N LEU A 140 0.10 -19.09 -4.52
CA LEU A 140 -0.59 -19.98 -3.59
C LEU A 140 0.29 -21.17 -3.26
N VAL A 141 0.50 -21.41 -1.97
CA VAL A 141 1.26 -22.52 -1.44
C VAL A 141 0.30 -23.41 -0.64
N ASN A 142 0.18 -24.68 -1.01
CA ASN A 142 -0.70 -25.62 -0.29
C ASN A 142 -0.10 -26.01 1.06
N ALA A 143 -0.84 -26.76 1.88
CA ALA A 143 -0.40 -27.19 3.20
C ALA A 143 0.82 -28.15 3.16
N ALA A 144 1.13 -28.74 2.01
CA ALA A 144 2.32 -29.57 1.80
C ALA A 144 3.56 -28.75 1.41
N GLY A 145 3.43 -27.44 1.24
CA GLY A 145 4.52 -26.54 0.83
C GLY A 145 4.72 -26.46 -0.68
N GLU A 146 3.80 -27.01 -1.48
CA GLU A 146 3.89 -26.98 -2.93
C GLU A 146 3.24 -25.70 -3.47
N VAL A 147 3.89 -25.05 -4.44
CA VAL A 147 3.30 -23.94 -5.20
C VAL A 147 2.27 -24.51 -6.16
N VAL A 148 1.00 -24.18 -5.96
CA VAL A 148 -0.12 -24.65 -6.78
C VAL A 148 -0.66 -23.59 -7.74
N PHE A 149 -0.26 -22.34 -7.53
CA PHE A 149 -0.59 -21.21 -8.41
C PHE A 149 0.47 -20.12 -8.25
N ASP A 150 0.84 -19.48 -9.37
CA ASP A 150 1.79 -18.38 -9.40
C ASP A 150 1.49 -17.52 -10.63
N GLN A 151 1.01 -16.31 -10.39
CA GLN A 151 0.64 -15.38 -11.46
C GLN A 151 1.12 -13.97 -11.15
N GLU A 152 1.68 -13.33 -12.17
CA GLU A 152 2.08 -11.94 -12.18
C GLU A 152 0.97 -11.04 -12.72
N GLY A 153 0.95 -9.78 -12.25
CA GLY A 153 0.02 -8.76 -12.70
C GLY A 153 -1.34 -8.80 -12.04
N LEU A 154 -2.20 -7.92 -12.52
CA LEU A 154 -3.58 -7.80 -12.05
C LEU A 154 -4.41 -9.01 -12.47
N MET A 155 -5.23 -9.49 -11.55
CA MET A 155 -6.24 -10.50 -11.83
C MET A 155 -7.55 -10.15 -11.10
N PRO A 156 -8.72 -10.50 -11.65
CA PRO A 156 -9.99 -10.29 -10.96
C PRO A 156 -10.10 -11.20 -9.73
N PHE A 157 -10.92 -10.79 -8.77
CA PHE A 157 -11.16 -11.58 -7.56
C PHE A 157 -11.68 -12.99 -7.87
N GLU A 158 -12.49 -13.15 -8.89
CA GLU A 158 -13.06 -14.44 -9.32
C GLU A 158 -11.96 -15.46 -9.67
N THR A 159 -10.84 -15.00 -10.25
CA THR A 159 -9.68 -15.87 -10.52
C THR A 159 -9.02 -16.30 -9.22
N VAL A 160 -8.79 -15.37 -8.29
CA VAL A 160 -8.23 -15.66 -6.97
C VAL A 160 -9.12 -16.63 -6.20
N ASP A 161 -10.43 -16.38 -6.19
CA ASP A 161 -11.44 -17.24 -5.53
C ASP A 161 -11.44 -18.65 -6.11
N ALA A 162 -11.42 -18.79 -7.42
CA ALA A 162 -11.43 -20.09 -8.09
C ALA A 162 -10.19 -20.92 -7.73
N GLU A 163 -8.99 -20.33 -7.75
CA GLU A 163 -7.76 -21.04 -7.42
C GLU A 163 -7.67 -21.36 -5.91
N LEU A 164 -8.12 -20.46 -5.04
CA LEU A 164 -8.23 -20.74 -3.61
C LEU A 164 -9.20 -21.88 -3.32
N ARG A 165 -10.38 -21.89 -3.96
CA ARG A 165 -11.34 -23.00 -3.81
C ARG A 165 -10.77 -24.33 -4.27
N LYS A 166 -10.09 -24.33 -5.41
CA LYS A 166 -9.42 -25.52 -5.94
C LYS A 166 -8.35 -26.03 -4.96
N MET A 167 -7.48 -25.16 -4.44
CA MET A 167 -6.45 -25.51 -3.46
C MET A 167 -7.05 -26.06 -2.16
N LEU A 168 -8.19 -25.52 -1.72
CA LEU A 168 -8.87 -25.89 -0.47
C LEU A 168 -9.86 -27.05 -0.65
N GLY A 169 -10.03 -27.62 -1.86
CA GLY A 169 -11.00 -28.67 -2.14
C GLY A 169 -12.46 -28.23 -1.98
N LEU A 170 -12.74 -26.94 -2.14
CA LEU A 170 -14.09 -26.39 -2.03
C LEU A 170 -14.83 -26.45 -3.38
N ALA A 171 -16.16 -26.52 -3.33
CA ALA A 171 -16.99 -26.42 -4.53
C ALA A 171 -16.75 -25.06 -5.24
N PRO A 172 -16.85 -25.01 -6.59
CA PRO A 172 -16.82 -23.76 -7.33
C PRO A 172 -17.80 -22.73 -6.77
N ALA A 173 -17.48 -21.45 -6.93
CA ALA A 173 -18.37 -20.38 -6.51
C ALA A 173 -19.72 -20.49 -7.22
N PRO A 174 -20.86 -20.16 -6.56
CA PRO A 174 -22.15 -20.06 -7.22
C PRO A 174 -22.09 -19.08 -8.41
N LYS A 175 -22.81 -19.39 -9.51
CA LYS A 175 -22.80 -18.54 -10.73
C LYS A 175 -23.23 -17.09 -10.47
N ASP A 176 -24.02 -16.88 -9.42
CA ASP A 176 -24.54 -15.57 -9.02
C ASP A 176 -23.63 -14.84 -8.03
N PHE A 177 -22.52 -15.46 -7.65
CA PHE A 177 -21.56 -14.86 -6.73
C PHE A 177 -20.80 -13.76 -7.48
N LYS A 178 -21.14 -12.52 -7.17
CA LYS A 178 -20.40 -11.33 -7.63
C LYS A 178 -19.86 -10.61 -6.41
N VAL A 179 -18.56 -10.42 -6.39
CA VAL A 179 -17.98 -9.43 -5.47
C VAL A 179 -18.47 -8.06 -5.93
N ARG A 180 -18.96 -7.25 -5.00
CA ARG A 180 -19.35 -5.88 -5.29
C ARG A 180 -18.16 -5.19 -5.96
N SER A 181 -18.31 -4.80 -7.23
CA SER A 181 -17.24 -4.13 -7.95
C SER A 181 -16.83 -2.87 -7.20
N THR A 182 -15.54 -2.65 -7.08
CA THR A 182 -14.95 -1.47 -6.44
C THR A 182 -15.14 -0.20 -7.29
N ASP A 183 -15.87 -0.28 -8.39
CA ASP A 183 -16.19 0.88 -9.26
C ASP A 183 -17.16 1.88 -8.63
N ARG A 184 -17.71 1.58 -7.45
CA ARG A 184 -18.41 2.59 -6.66
C ARG A 184 -17.38 3.39 -5.89
N ALA A 185 -17.31 4.67 -6.19
CA ALA A 185 -16.60 5.63 -5.35
C ALA A 185 -16.99 5.38 -3.88
N ILE A 186 -16.01 5.12 -3.04
CA ILE A 186 -16.18 4.79 -1.60
C ILE A 186 -16.92 5.92 -0.85
N ASN A 187 -17.11 7.06 -1.49
CA ASN A 187 -17.68 8.29 -0.94
C ASN A 187 -19.07 8.65 -1.50
N GLU A 188 -19.79 7.77 -2.17
CA GLU A 188 -21.20 8.01 -2.42
C GLU A 188 -21.96 7.92 -1.11
N ILE A 189 -22.13 9.08 -0.47
CA ILE A 189 -23.12 9.30 0.58
C ILE A 189 -24.46 9.06 -0.11
N ASN A 190 -25.14 7.99 0.26
CA ASN A 190 -26.51 7.76 -0.20
C ASN A 190 -27.35 9.01 0.06
N PRO A 191 -28.01 9.58 -0.97
CA PRO A 191 -28.94 10.68 -0.79
C PRO A 191 -30.15 10.25 0.04
#